data_853493b46f42b8490fa3ae933c57045c
#
_entry.id   853493b46f42b8490fa3ae933c57045c
#
_cell.length_a   1.000
_cell.length_b   1.000
_cell.length_c   1.000
_cell.angle_alpha   90.00
_cell.angle_beta   90.00
_cell.angle_gamma   90.00
#
_symmetry.space_group_name_H-M   'P 1'
#
loop_
_entity.id
_entity.type
_entity.pdbx_description
1 polymer ?
#
loop_
_entity_poly.entity_id
_entity_poly.type
_entity_poly.pdbx_seq_one_letter_code
_entity_poly.pdbx_strand_id
1 'polypeptide(L)'
;MIDHLIPDIPRLYSAIAEWLACMIFILPFKKRFSKIKTAVIMAVMLVVQSGFMVVTEDVRLFFWIPCMMVAVFLMLFFIYVSCAIEITDAVYFVLIAFVVAEFMASIEWQVACYFRIAQSGVWWKEWLALILGYGIISVILFKILHVHFPEDGQIEIGWKECLSALLIAISVFAVSNISYLTINTPFSGRYSFEIANIRTIVDLAGIAILYAHLMQCCEMRARKELEAVQNVLQNQYAQYVQSKESIELINYKYHDLKHQIAVLRSEEDPQKREAFLDEMEAEIRQYEAQNKTGNKVLDTVLTSKSLYCNKNGITLTCVADGTLLDFMDVMDICSIFGNALDNAIECEMKIQDKEKRLIHVTVSRQKAFLILKFENYCEEKLQYQDGNIATTKKDKKYHGYGMKSIRYTVNKYGGAVTIDTKENWFDLKILIPIKEEQGD
;
A
#
# COMPACT_ATOMS: atom_id res chain seq x y z
N MET A 1 -51.54 -34.72 -13.36
CA MET A 1 -50.60 -33.64 -12.98
C MET A 1 -49.30 -34.05 -13.59
N ILE A 2 -48.90 -33.44 -14.72
CA ILE A 2 -47.69 -33.83 -15.46
C ILE A 2 -46.55 -33.29 -14.67
N ASP A 3 -45.74 -34.15 -14.02
CA ASP A 3 -44.47 -33.83 -13.48
C ASP A 3 -43.60 -33.28 -14.63
N HIS A 4 -43.50 -31.96 -14.72
CA HIS A 4 -42.56 -31.32 -15.63
C HIS A 4 -41.17 -31.47 -15.00
N LEU A 5 -40.55 -32.65 -15.22
CA LEU A 5 -39.12 -32.83 -14.99
C LEU A 5 -38.39 -31.85 -15.87
N ILE A 6 -37.72 -30.86 -15.28
CA ILE A 6 -36.73 -30.04 -16.00
C ILE A 6 -35.55 -30.96 -16.21
N PRO A 7 -35.16 -31.23 -17.48
CA PRO A 7 -33.96 -32.01 -17.77
C PRO A 7 -32.72 -31.27 -17.27
N ASP A 8 -31.63 -32.01 -17.04
CA ASP A 8 -30.34 -31.42 -16.68
C ASP A 8 -29.82 -30.48 -17.77
N ILE A 9 -29.07 -29.46 -17.37
CA ILE A 9 -28.47 -28.48 -18.28
C ILE A 9 -27.41 -29.20 -19.13
N PRO A 10 -27.53 -29.16 -20.48
CA PRO A 10 -26.52 -29.77 -21.32
C PRO A 10 -25.13 -29.19 -21.02
N ARG A 11 -24.13 -30.04 -20.90
CA ARG A 11 -22.75 -29.63 -20.56
C ARG A 11 -22.14 -28.61 -21.54
N LEU A 12 -22.53 -28.69 -22.81
CA LEU A 12 -22.13 -27.74 -23.82
C LEU A 12 -22.62 -26.31 -23.52
N TYR A 13 -23.84 -26.16 -22.95
CA TYR A 13 -24.40 -24.86 -22.57
C TYR A 13 -23.60 -24.25 -21.42
N SER A 14 -23.26 -25.05 -20.42
CA SER A 14 -22.37 -24.63 -19.31
C SER A 14 -21.00 -24.19 -19.83
N ALA A 15 -20.39 -24.91 -20.78
CA ALA A 15 -19.11 -24.54 -21.39
C ALA A 15 -19.16 -23.17 -22.08
N ILE A 16 -20.23 -22.89 -22.83
CA ILE A 16 -20.42 -21.60 -23.51
C ILE A 16 -20.62 -20.48 -22.47
N ALA A 17 -21.39 -20.74 -21.41
CA ALA A 17 -21.58 -19.79 -20.31
C ALA A 17 -20.26 -19.45 -19.61
N GLU A 18 -19.41 -20.44 -19.27
CA GLU A 18 -18.11 -20.27 -18.69
C GLU A 18 -17.18 -19.45 -19.58
N TRP A 19 -17.15 -19.76 -20.87
CA TRP A 19 -16.35 -19.01 -21.84
C TRP A 19 -16.81 -17.55 -21.95
N LEU A 20 -18.13 -17.30 -22.06
CA LEU A 20 -18.68 -15.94 -22.10
C LEU A 20 -18.45 -15.17 -20.81
N ALA A 21 -18.59 -15.82 -19.64
CA ALA A 21 -18.28 -15.21 -18.35
C ALA A 21 -16.81 -14.78 -18.27
N CYS A 22 -15.86 -15.58 -18.76
CA CYS A 22 -14.46 -15.17 -18.88
C CYS A 22 -14.29 -13.97 -19.82
N MET A 23 -15.02 -13.91 -20.92
CA MET A 23 -14.96 -12.80 -21.87
C MET A 23 -15.39 -11.46 -21.24
N ILE A 24 -16.34 -11.46 -20.30
CA ILE A 24 -16.75 -10.25 -19.55
C ILE A 24 -15.55 -9.60 -18.87
N PHE A 25 -14.65 -10.40 -18.33
CA PHE A 25 -13.41 -9.91 -17.68
C PHE A 25 -12.28 -9.72 -18.66
N ILE A 26 -12.15 -10.56 -19.68
CA ILE A 26 -11.05 -10.41 -20.64
C ILE A 26 -11.22 -9.13 -21.47
N LEU A 27 -12.41 -8.78 -21.94
CA LEU A 27 -12.60 -7.67 -22.88
C LEU A 27 -12.10 -6.31 -22.40
N PRO A 28 -12.34 -5.86 -21.16
CA PRO A 28 -11.92 -4.54 -20.69
C PRO A 28 -10.41 -4.43 -20.42
N PHE A 29 -9.76 -5.52 -20.02
CA PHE A 29 -8.36 -5.47 -19.59
C PHE A 29 -7.35 -5.42 -20.74
N LYS A 30 -6.16 -4.88 -20.47
CA LYS A 30 -5.02 -4.86 -21.39
C LYS A 30 -4.62 -6.29 -21.75
N LYS A 31 -4.54 -6.56 -23.07
CA LYS A 31 -4.18 -7.90 -23.56
C LYS A 31 -2.68 -8.15 -23.45
N ARG A 32 -2.30 -9.38 -23.13
CA ARG A 32 -0.88 -9.80 -23.08
C ARG A 32 -0.28 -9.94 -24.47
N PHE A 33 -1.09 -10.27 -25.47
CA PHE A 33 -0.66 -10.53 -26.84
C PHE A 33 -1.32 -9.59 -27.86
N SER A 34 -0.85 -9.65 -29.11
CA SER A 34 -1.47 -8.93 -30.23
C SER A 34 -2.91 -9.36 -30.46
N LYS A 35 -3.72 -8.49 -31.08
CA LYS A 35 -5.16 -8.73 -31.34
C LYS A 35 -5.42 -10.09 -32.00
N ILE A 36 -4.59 -10.48 -33.02
CA ILE A 36 -4.74 -11.74 -33.74
C ILE A 36 -4.48 -12.92 -32.79
N LYS A 37 -3.36 -12.90 -32.06
CA LYS A 37 -3.03 -13.98 -31.10
C LYS A 37 -4.08 -14.14 -30.02
N THR A 38 -4.58 -13.03 -29.49
CA THR A 38 -5.66 -13.05 -28.51
C THR A 38 -6.94 -13.66 -29.07
N ALA A 39 -7.34 -13.31 -30.31
CA ALA A 39 -8.51 -13.91 -30.97
C ALA A 39 -8.34 -15.42 -31.18
N VAL A 40 -7.15 -15.87 -31.53
CA VAL A 40 -6.84 -17.32 -31.65
C VAL A 40 -6.95 -18.01 -30.28
N ILE A 41 -6.39 -17.42 -29.21
CA ILE A 41 -6.51 -17.98 -27.87
C ILE A 41 -7.98 -18.09 -27.46
N MET A 42 -8.80 -17.06 -27.70
CA MET A 42 -10.23 -17.08 -27.41
C MET A 42 -10.94 -18.24 -28.14
N ALA A 43 -10.69 -18.42 -29.44
CA ALA A 43 -11.28 -19.50 -30.22
C ALA A 43 -10.79 -20.89 -29.74
N VAL A 44 -9.50 -21.05 -29.47
CA VAL A 44 -8.94 -22.32 -29.00
C VAL A 44 -9.52 -22.67 -27.61
N MET A 45 -9.64 -21.70 -26.71
CA MET A 45 -10.19 -21.96 -25.37
C MET A 45 -11.67 -22.32 -25.41
N LEU A 46 -12.46 -21.75 -26.34
CA LEU A 46 -13.85 -22.18 -26.55
C LEU A 46 -13.91 -23.66 -26.94
N VAL A 47 -13.07 -24.09 -27.89
CA VAL A 47 -13.02 -25.50 -28.32
C VAL A 47 -12.55 -26.42 -27.21
N VAL A 48 -11.50 -26.04 -26.48
CA VAL A 48 -10.94 -26.85 -25.38
C VAL A 48 -11.97 -27.02 -24.25
N GLN A 49 -12.61 -25.93 -23.83
CA GLN A 49 -13.57 -25.95 -22.75
C GLN A 49 -14.86 -26.71 -23.13
N SER A 50 -15.38 -26.47 -24.34
CA SER A 50 -16.52 -27.23 -24.86
C SER A 50 -16.20 -28.72 -25.03
N GLY A 51 -15.04 -29.07 -25.56
CA GLY A 51 -14.59 -30.45 -25.70
C GLY A 51 -14.43 -31.15 -24.35
N PHE A 52 -13.82 -30.47 -23.37
CA PHE A 52 -13.68 -31.01 -22.01
C PHE A 52 -15.03 -31.28 -21.35
N MET A 53 -15.97 -30.34 -21.42
CA MET A 53 -17.30 -30.48 -20.83
C MET A 53 -18.12 -31.60 -21.50
N VAL A 54 -18.08 -31.73 -22.82
CA VAL A 54 -18.78 -32.81 -23.55
C VAL A 54 -18.19 -34.18 -23.20
N VAL A 55 -16.85 -34.31 -23.16
CA VAL A 55 -16.20 -35.59 -22.80
C VAL A 55 -16.51 -36.00 -21.36
N THR A 56 -16.81 -35.04 -20.47
CA THR A 56 -17.13 -35.30 -19.06
C THR A 56 -18.64 -35.36 -18.77
N GLU A 57 -19.52 -35.44 -19.80
CA GLU A 57 -20.97 -35.43 -19.61
C GLU A 57 -21.46 -36.65 -18.82
N ASP A 58 -20.97 -37.85 -19.13
CA ASP A 58 -21.41 -39.12 -18.53
C ASP A 58 -20.58 -39.55 -17.30
N VAL A 59 -19.85 -38.64 -16.69
CA VAL A 59 -18.96 -38.97 -15.56
C VAL A 59 -19.80 -39.21 -14.28
N ARG A 60 -19.43 -40.27 -13.52
CA ARG A 60 -20.07 -40.60 -12.22
C ARG A 60 -19.99 -39.42 -11.26
N LEU A 61 -21.04 -39.25 -10.42
CA LEU A 61 -21.16 -38.16 -9.46
C LEU A 61 -19.88 -37.93 -8.59
N PHE A 62 -19.17 -39.00 -8.24
CA PHE A 62 -17.92 -38.90 -7.48
C PHE A 62 -16.82 -38.11 -8.20
N PHE A 63 -16.72 -38.20 -9.52
CA PHE A 63 -15.74 -37.49 -10.32
C PHE A 63 -16.22 -36.11 -10.81
N TRP A 64 -17.48 -35.77 -10.53
CA TRP A 64 -18.08 -34.50 -10.96
C TRP A 64 -17.35 -33.28 -10.35
N ILE A 65 -17.07 -33.29 -9.02
CA ILE A 65 -16.34 -32.20 -8.34
C ILE A 65 -14.91 -32.03 -8.91
N PRO A 66 -14.10 -33.08 -9.06
CA PRO A 66 -12.79 -32.98 -9.73
C PRO A 66 -12.87 -32.40 -11.14
N CYS A 67 -13.86 -32.78 -11.95
CA CYS A 67 -14.04 -32.23 -13.29
C CYS A 67 -14.38 -30.73 -13.26
N MET A 68 -15.23 -30.29 -12.32
CA MET A 68 -15.51 -28.86 -12.13
C MET A 68 -14.27 -28.07 -11.71
N MET A 69 -13.42 -28.63 -10.86
CA MET A 69 -12.14 -27.99 -10.51
C MET A 69 -11.24 -27.80 -11.73
N VAL A 70 -11.20 -28.79 -12.62
CA VAL A 70 -10.45 -28.69 -13.89
C VAL A 70 -11.06 -27.60 -14.79
N ALA A 71 -12.39 -27.51 -14.89
CA ALA A 71 -13.07 -26.46 -15.64
C ALA A 71 -12.73 -25.07 -15.12
N VAL A 72 -12.79 -24.85 -13.81
CA VAL A 72 -12.37 -23.59 -13.17
C VAL A 72 -10.89 -23.28 -13.43
N PHE A 73 -10.03 -24.29 -13.41
CA PHE A 73 -8.61 -24.11 -13.76
C PHE A 73 -8.42 -23.70 -15.26
N LEU A 74 -9.19 -24.27 -16.17
CA LEU A 74 -9.19 -23.85 -17.58
C LEU A 74 -9.66 -22.40 -17.72
N MET A 75 -10.68 -21.97 -16.98
CA MET A 75 -11.14 -20.57 -16.94
C MET A 75 -10.05 -19.64 -16.40
N LEU A 76 -9.35 -20.04 -15.32
CA LEU A 76 -8.21 -19.29 -14.76
C LEU A 76 -7.10 -19.15 -15.78
N PHE A 77 -6.73 -20.26 -16.43
CA PHE A 77 -5.72 -20.26 -17.49
C PHE A 77 -6.09 -19.33 -18.65
N PHE A 78 -7.37 -19.35 -19.05
CA PHE A 78 -7.89 -18.51 -20.12
C PHE A 78 -7.77 -17.01 -19.80
N ILE A 79 -8.23 -16.57 -18.60
CA ILE A 79 -8.13 -15.17 -18.16
C ILE A 79 -6.67 -14.76 -18.04
N TYR A 80 -5.83 -15.56 -17.35
CA TYR A 80 -4.44 -15.23 -17.08
C TYR A 80 -3.58 -15.13 -18.34
N VAL A 81 -3.75 -16.04 -19.29
CA VAL A 81 -3.00 -16.00 -20.58
C VAL A 81 -3.46 -14.86 -21.46
N SER A 82 -4.75 -14.53 -21.45
CA SER A 82 -5.30 -13.47 -22.30
C SER A 82 -4.97 -12.06 -21.83
N CYS A 83 -4.87 -11.84 -20.53
CA CYS A 83 -4.73 -10.52 -19.92
C CYS A 83 -3.34 -10.29 -19.32
N ALA A 84 -2.89 -9.03 -19.33
CA ALA A 84 -1.65 -8.61 -18.66
C ALA A 84 -1.93 -8.18 -17.22
N ILE A 85 -2.42 -9.13 -16.39
CA ILE A 85 -2.77 -8.94 -14.98
C ILE A 85 -1.95 -9.87 -14.09
N GLU A 86 -1.93 -9.60 -12.79
CA GLU A 86 -1.31 -10.48 -11.79
C GLU A 86 -2.13 -11.75 -11.58
N ILE A 87 -1.49 -12.79 -11.04
CA ILE A 87 -2.16 -14.07 -10.79
C ILE A 87 -3.26 -13.93 -9.74
N THR A 88 -3.09 -13.07 -8.75
CA THR A 88 -4.08 -12.78 -7.71
C THR A 88 -5.36 -12.19 -8.30
N ASP A 89 -5.22 -11.21 -9.20
CA ASP A 89 -6.35 -10.61 -9.91
C ASP A 89 -7.06 -11.66 -10.79
N ALA A 90 -6.28 -12.50 -11.50
CA ALA A 90 -6.83 -13.56 -12.33
C ALA A 90 -7.62 -14.60 -11.51
N VAL A 91 -7.11 -15.01 -10.35
CA VAL A 91 -7.80 -15.90 -9.40
C VAL A 91 -9.11 -15.26 -8.93
N TYR A 92 -9.08 -13.99 -8.58
CA TYR A 92 -10.28 -13.28 -8.14
C TYR A 92 -11.35 -13.20 -9.23
N PHE A 93 -10.96 -12.85 -10.45
CA PHE A 93 -11.88 -12.74 -11.56
C PHE A 93 -12.48 -14.09 -11.99
N VAL A 94 -11.70 -15.17 -11.93
CA VAL A 94 -12.24 -16.48 -12.24
C VAL A 94 -13.30 -16.91 -11.25
N LEU A 95 -13.19 -16.54 -9.96
CA LEU A 95 -14.21 -16.87 -8.96
C LEU A 95 -15.54 -16.17 -9.27
N ILE A 96 -15.49 -14.91 -9.68
CA ILE A 96 -16.69 -14.19 -10.11
C ILE A 96 -17.23 -14.78 -11.42
N ALA A 97 -16.35 -15.01 -12.41
CA ALA A 97 -16.73 -15.57 -13.71
C ALA A 97 -17.41 -16.93 -13.56
N PHE A 98 -16.94 -17.76 -12.65
CA PHE A 98 -17.54 -19.06 -12.37
C PHE A 98 -18.98 -18.94 -11.86
N VAL A 99 -19.24 -18.10 -10.85
CA VAL A 99 -20.60 -17.88 -10.32
C VAL A 99 -21.51 -17.24 -11.38
N VAL A 100 -20.96 -16.33 -12.18
CA VAL A 100 -21.68 -15.73 -13.32
C VAL A 100 -22.05 -16.78 -14.35
N ALA A 101 -21.16 -17.72 -14.69
CA ALA A 101 -21.42 -18.80 -15.63
C ALA A 101 -22.53 -19.73 -15.13
N GLU A 102 -22.50 -20.12 -13.86
CA GLU A 102 -23.53 -20.94 -13.24
C GLU A 102 -24.90 -20.24 -13.28
N PHE A 103 -24.94 -18.94 -12.97
CA PHE A 103 -26.16 -18.14 -13.08
C PHE A 103 -26.68 -18.06 -14.51
N MET A 104 -25.79 -17.77 -15.47
CA MET A 104 -26.19 -17.68 -16.90
C MET A 104 -26.79 -18.97 -17.41
N ALA A 105 -26.15 -20.10 -17.10
CA ALA A 105 -26.62 -21.41 -17.52
C ALA A 105 -27.99 -21.77 -16.86
N SER A 106 -28.11 -21.46 -15.57
CA SER A 106 -29.34 -21.74 -14.81
C SER A 106 -30.54 -20.96 -15.32
N ILE A 107 -30.41 -19.64 -15.48
CA ILE A 107 -31.58 -18.79 -15.81
C ILE A 107 -31.99 -19.00 -17.27
N GLU A 108 -31.03 -19.17 -18.20
CA GLU A 108 -31.37 -19.45 -19.60
C GLU A 108 -32.09 -20.77 -19.74
N TRP A 109 -31.57 -21.83 -19.10
CA TRP A 109 -32.20 -23.15 -19.15
C TRP A 109 -33.62 -23.15 -18.53
N GLN A 110 -33.84 -22.44 -17.44
CA GLN A 110 -35.18 -22.26 -16.87
C GLN A 110 -36.14 -21.61 -17.87
N VAL A 111 -35.70 -20.54 -18.52
CA VAL A 111 -36.53 -19.82 -19.51
C VAL A 111 -36.83 -20.72 -20.72
N ALA A 112 -35.82 -21.43 -21.22
CA ALA A 112 -35.94 -22.36 -22.35
C ALA A 112 -36.92 -23.52 -22.03
N CYS A 113 -36.86 -24.07 -20.81
CA CYS A 113 -37.79 -25.08 -20.36
C CYS A 113 -39.24 -24.55 -20.17
N TYR A 114 -39.39 -23.37 -19.59
CA TYR A 114 -40.68 -22.73 -19.38
C TYR A 114 -41.42 -22.50 -20.70
N PHE A 115 -40.76 -21.97 -21.70
CA PHE A 115 -41.35 -21.77 -23.03
C PHE A 115 -41.38 -23.03 -23.89
N ARG A 116 -41.00 -24.18 -23.33
CA ARG A 116 -40.94 -25.48 -24.04
C ARG A 116 -40.04 -25.46 -25.27
N ILE A 117 -39.08 -24.56 -25.32
CA ILE A 117 -38.09 -24.45 -26.43
C ILE A 117 -37.20 -25.68 -26.41
N ALA A 118 -36.71 -26.08 -25.25
CA ALA A 118 -35.86 -27.27 -25.06
C ALA A 118 -36.59 -28.60 -25.39
N GLN A 119 -37.93 -28.62 -25.49
CA GLN A 119 -38.73 -29.79 -25.84
C GLN A 119 -39.32 -29.69 -27.27
N SER A 120 -39.01 -28.62 -28.00
CA SER A 120 -39.59 -28.37 -29.32
C SER A 120 -39.06 -29.31 -30.42
N GLY A 121 -37.95 -30.00 -30.19
CA GLY A 121 -37.26 -30.82 -31.19
C GLY A 121 -36.70 -30.01 -32.37
N VAL A 122 -36.73 -28.69 -32.27
CA VAL A 122 -36.30 -27.77 -33.32
C VAL A 122 -34.98 -27.11 -32.92
N TRP A 123 -33.86 -27.70 -33.25
CA TRP A 123 -32.54 -27.35 -32.86
C TRP A 123 -32.16 -25.85 -33.02
N TRP A 124 -32.64 -25.20 -34.10
CA TRP A 124 -32.31 -23.78 -34.32
C TRP A 124 -33.01 -22.84 -33.33
N LYS A 125 -34.17 -23.21 -32.76
CA LYS A 125 -34.84 -22.43 -31.71
C LYS A 125 -34.08 -22.47 -30.38
N GLU A 126 -33.51 -23.63 -30.06
CA GLU A 126 -32.69 -23.81 -28.85
C GLU A 126 -31.42 -22.95 -28.94
N TRP A 127 -30.72 -22.99 -30.07
CA TRP A 127 -29.52 -22.15 -30.28
C TRP A 127 -29.84 -20.65 -30.33
N LEU A 128 -30.98 -20.26 -30.90
CA LEU A 128 -31.43 -18.88 -30.91
C LEU A 128 -31.73 -18.38 -29.50
N ALA A 129 -32.42 -19.16 -28.68
CA ALA A 129 -32.69 -18.83 -27.29
C ALA A 129 -31.42 -18.69 -26.46
N LEU A 130 -30.46 -19.62 -26.62
CA LEU A 130 -29.16 -19.58 -25.96
C LEU A 130 -28.39 -18.33 -26.35
N ILE A 131 -28.26 -18.02 -27.62
CA ILE A 131 -27.49 -16.84 -28.11
C ILE A 131 -28.16 -15.55 -27.58
N LEU A 132 -29.46 -15.42 -27.63
CA LEU A 132 -30.20 -14.26 -27.16
C LEU A 132 -30.10 -14.15 -25.61
N GLY A 133 -30.36 -15.25 -24.91
CA GLY A 133 -30.31 -15.28 -23.43
C GLY A 133 -28.93 -14.92 -22.90
N TYR A 134 -27.94 -15.65 -23.33
CA TYR A 134 -26.54 -15.39 -22.90
C TYR A 134 -26.01 -14.03 -23.38
N GLY A 135 -26.38 -13.60 -24.58
CA GLY A 135 -26.00 -12.28 -25.10
C GLY A 135 -26.55 -11.13 -24.27
N ILE A 136 -27.85 -11.17 -23.92
CA ILE A 136 -28.50 -10.14 -23.11
C ILE A 136 -27.87 -10.10 -21.70
N ILE A 137 -27.74 -11.27 -21.06
CA ILE A 137 -27.19 -11.35 -19.71
C ILE A 137 -25.74 -10.86 -19.69
N SER A 138 -24.91 -11.31 -20.66
CA SER A 138 -23.52 -10.88 -20.77
C SER A 138 -23.37 -9.37 -20.96
N VAL A 139 -24.22 -8.74 -21.78
CA VAL A 139 -24.20 -7.26 -21.96
C VAL A 139 -24.59 -6.52 -20.70
N ILE A 140 -25.60 -7.00 -19.98
CA ILE A 140 -26.05 -6.40 -18.72
C ILE A 140 -24.93 -6.49 -17.68
N LEU A 141 -24.38 -7.69 -17.46
CA LEU A 141 -23.31 -7.92 -16.49
C LEU A 141 -22.03 -7.17 -16.86
N PHE A 142 -21.68 -7.15 -18.14
CA PHE A 142 -20.54 -6.37 -18.63
C PHE A 142 -20.68 -4.88 -18.27
N LYS A 143 -21.86 -4.28 -18.52
CA LYS A 143 -22.09 -2.88 -18.19
C LYS A 143 -22.02 -2.62 -16.68
N ILE A 144 -22.63 -3.49 -15.86
CA ILE A 144 -22.64 -3.34 -14.40
C ILE A 144 -21.22 -3.44 -13.83
N LEU A 145 -20.46 -4.44 -14.25
CA LEU A 145 -19.12 -4.69 -13.75
C LEU A 145 -18.13 -3.64 -14.24
N HIS A 146 -18.22 -3.23 -15.52
CA HIS A 146 -17.23 -2.35 -16.14
C HIS A 146 -17.24 -0.90 -15.61
N VAL A 147 -18.36 -0.40 -15.08
CA VAL A 147 -18.48 0.99 -14.57
C VAL A 147 -17.45 1.30 -13.50
N HIS A 148 -16.97 0.31 -12.75
CA HIS A 148 -16.13 0.49 -11.59
C HIS A 148 -14.72 -0.07 -11.75
N PHE A 149 -14.37 -0.58 -12.93
CA PHE A 149 -12.99 -1.00 -13.18
C PHE A 149 -12.06 0.20 -13.35
N PRO A 150 -10.87 0.20 -12.73
CA PRO A 150 -9.88 1.24 -12.94
C PRO A 150 -9.37 1.21 -14.38
N GLU A 151 -9.03 2.40 -14.91
CA GLU A 151 -8.57 2.57 -16.31
C GLU A 151 -7.27 1.79 -16.61
N ASP A 152 -6.42 1.58 -15.62
CA ASP A 152 -5.18 0.80 -15.73
C ASP A 152 -5.42 -0.71 -15.77
N GLY A 153 -6.63 -1.17 -15.43
CA GLY A 153 -7.02 -2.56 -15.44
C GLY A 153 -6.36 -3.44 -14.39
N GLN A 154 -5.70 -2.83 -13.38
CA GLN A 154 -5.11 -3.54 -12.25
C GLN A 154 -5.86 -3.17 -10.98
N ILE A 155 -6.32 -4.15 -10.22
CA ILE A 155 -7.03 -3.91 -8.96
C ILE A 155 -6.09 -4.13 -7.76
N GLU A 156 -4.96 -4.82 -7.99
CA GLU A 156 -3.96 -5.14 -6.96
C GLU A 156 -4.58 -5.88 -5.76
N ILE A 157 -5.35 -6.91 -6.07
CA ILE A 157 -6.06 -7.70 -5.07
C ILE A 157 -5.07 -8.54 -4.27
N GLY A 158 -5.13 -8.44 -2.95
CA GLY A 158 -4.30 -9.24 -2.06
C GLY A 158 -4.80 -10.68 -1.90
N TRP A 159 -3.94 -11.56 -1.36
CA TRP A 159 -4.32 -12.95 -1.09
C TRP A 159 -5.46 -13.09 -0.06
N LYS A 160 -5.63 -12.13 0.85
CA LYS A 160 -6.72 -12.12 1.83
C LYS A 160 -8.07 -11.89 1.18
N GLU A 161 -8.12 -10.99 0.23
CA GLU A 161 -9.30 -10.67 -0.57
C GLU A 161 -9.65 -11.84 -1.50
N CYS A 162 -8.65 -12.49 -2.11
CA CYS A 162 -8.84 -13.71 -2.88
C CYS A 162 -9.41 -14.85 -2.02
N LEU A 163 -8.90 -15.03 -0.80
CA LEU A 163 -9.41 -16.07 0.11
C LEU A 163 -10.85 -15.82 0.52
N SER A 164 -11.24 -14.57 0.79
CA SER A 164 -12.63 -14.22 1.11
C SER A 164 -13.55 -14.46 -0.08
N ALA A 165 -13.15 -14.09 -1.29
CA ALA A 165 -13.91 -14.37 -2.51
C ALA A 165 -14.04 -15.87 -2.79
N LEU A 166 -12.99 -16.64 -2.54
CA LEU A 166 -12.99 -18.11 -2.65
C LEU A 166 -14.00 -18.74 -1.70
N LEU A 167 -14.02 -18.31 -0.43
CA LEU A 167 -14.98 -18.79 0.55
C LEU A 167 -16.43 -18.48 0.15
N ILE A 168 -16.67 -17.26 -0.38
CA ILE A 168 -17.99 -16.88 -0.90
C ILE A 168 -18.37 -17.79 -2.08
N ALA A 169 -17.49 -17.94 -3.08
CA ALA A 169 -17.75 -18.75 -4.27
C ALA A 169 -18.00 -20.23 -3.93
N ILE A 170 -17.22 -20.82 -3.02
CA ILE A 170 -17.43 -22.19 -2.54
C ILE A 170 -18.78 -22.30 -1.81
N SER A 171 -19.13 -21.35 -0.97
CA SER A 171 -20.41 -21.35 -0.25
C SER A 171 -21.60 -21.25 -1.20
N VAL A 172 -21.54 -20.36 -2.17
CA VAL A 172 -22.56 -20.20 -3.21
C VAL A 172 -22.70 -21.50 -4.01
N PHE A 173 -21.58 -22.05 -4.49
CA PHE A 173 -21.59 -23.30 -5.25
C PHE A 173 -22.14 -24.48 -4.44
N ALA A 174 -21.75 -24.62 -3.17
CA ALA A 174 -22.22 -25.69 -2.31
C ALA A 174 -23.73 -25.59 -2.07
N VAL A 175 -24.26 -24.40 -1.75
CA VAL A 175 -25.70 -24.18 -1.51
C VAL A 175 -26.51 -24.33 -2.80
N SER A 176 -26.03 -23.81 -3.92
CA SER A 176 -26.62 -23.89 -5.25
C SER A 176 -26.81 -25.34 -5.71
N ASN A 177 -25.81 -26.20 -5.40
CA ASN A 177 -25.81 -27.60 -5.87
C ASN A 177 -26.23 -28.63 -4.80
N ILE A 178 -26.54 -28.21 -3.56
CA ILE A 178 -26.88 -29.15 -2.48
C ILE A 178 -28.12 -29.99 -2.81
N SER A 179 -29.07 -29.41 -3.53
CA SER A 179 -30.30 -30.10 -3.95
C SER A 179 -30.10 -31.18 -5.00
N TYR A 180 -29.00 -31.15 -5.75
CA TYR A 180 -28.61 -32.17 -6.72
C TYR A 180 -27.90 -33.36 -6.09
N LEU A 181 -27.17 -33.13 -5.00
CA LEU A 181 -26.32 -34.15 -4.39
C LEU A 181 -27.08 -35.16 -3.52
N THR A 182 -28.31 -34.81 -3.09
CA THR A 182 -29.03 -35.63 -2.07
C THR A 182 -30.51 -35.61 -2.26
N ILE A 183 -31.07 -36.74 -2.72
CA ILE A 183 -32.52 -36.93 -3.02
C ILE A 183 -33.38 -36.98 -1.75
N ASN A 184 -32.85 -37.11 -0.54
CA ASN A 184 -33.61 -37.28 0.71
C ASN A 184 -33.04 -36.51 1.90
N THR A 185 -32.66 -35.24 1.71
CA THR A 185 -32.21 -34.38 2.83
C THR A 185 -33.28 -33.31 3.13
N PRO A 186 -33.25 -32.70 4.32
CA PRO A 186 -34.09 -31.54 4.64
C PRO A 186 -33.98 -30.36 3.66
N PHE A 187 -32.93 -30.35 2.85
CA PHE A 187 -32.58 -29.30 1.88
C PHE A 187 -32.92 -29.67 0.43
N SER A 188 -33.46 -30.87 0.18
CA SER A 188 -33.84 -31.31 -1.16
C SER A 188 -35.16 -30.67 -1.57
N GLY A 189 -35.20 -30.04 -2.74
CA GLY A 189 -36.49 -29.64 -3.36
C GLY A 189 -37.30 -30.88 -3.75
N ARG A 190 -38.61 -30.78 -3.62
CA ARG A 190 -39.51 -31.86 -4.02
C ARG A 190 -39.80 -31.90 -5.50
N TYR A 191 -39.63 -30.78 -6.18
CA TYR A 191 -39.89 -30.61 -7.61
C TYR A 191 -38.69 -30.04 -8.32
N SER A 192 -38.41 -30.51 -9.53
CA SER A 192 -37.28 -30.06 -10.35
C SER A 192 -37.25 -28.53 -10.58
N PHE A 193 -38.46 -27.93 -10.66
CA PHE A 193 -38.60 -26.48 -10.83
C PHE A 193 -38.16 -25.69 -9.58
N GLU A 194 -38.43 -26.20 -8.38
CA GLU A 194 -37.99 -25.60 -7.11
C GLU A 194 -36.47 -25.64 -7.00
N ILE A 195 -35.85 -26.75 -7.38
CA ILE A 195 -34.38 -26.92 -7.40
C ILE A 195 -33.73 -25.88 -8.33
N ALA A 196 -34.27 -25.74 -9.54
CA ALA A 196 -33.76 -24.78 -10.51
C ALA A 196 -33.94 -23.32 -10.03
N ASN A 197 -35.07 -22.98 -9.40
CA ASN A 197 -35.30 -21.65 -8.82
C ASN A 197 -34.31 -21.35 -7.69
N ILE A 198 -34.11 -22.28 -6.75
CA ILE A 198 -33.18 -22.11 -5.63
C ILE A 198 -31.78 -21.85 -6.19
N ARG A 199 -31.33 -22.63 -7.17
CA ARG A 199 -30.04 -22.47 -7.81
C ARG A 199 -29.90 -21.08 -8.40
N THR A 200 -30.80 -20.64 -9.24
CA THR A 200 -30.76 -19.34 -9.90
C THR A 200 -30.75 -18.17 -8.89
N ILE A 201 -31.57 -18.25 -7.83
CA ILE A 201 -31.62 -17.20 -6.80
C ILE A 201 -30.31 -17.17 -5.98
N VAL A 202 -29.77 -18.32 -5.61
CA VAL A 202 -28.53 -18.42 -4.86
C VAL A 202 -27.35 -17.88 -5.69
N ASP A 203 -27.26 -18.24 -6.98
CA ASP A 203 -26.21 -17.77 -7.87
C ASP A 203 -26.30 -16.25 -8.09
N LEU A 204 -27.53 -15.70 -8.25
CA LEU A 204 -27.78 -14.27 -8.33
C LEU A 204 -27.32 -13.53 -7.06
N ALA A 205 -27.70 -14.08 -5.88
CA ALA A 205 -27.25 -13.53 -4.60
C ALA A 205 -25.72 -13.60 -4.47
N GLY A 206 -25.11 -14.70 -4.92
CA GLY A 206 -23.67 -14.86 -4.98
C GLY A 206 -22.98 -13.79 -5.83
N ILE A 207 -23.53 -13.51 -7.01
CA ILE A 207 -23.03 -12.42 -7.89
C ILE A 207 -23.12 -11.07 -7.16
N ALA A 208 -24.25 -10.77 -6.50
CA ALA A 208 -24.44 -9.53 -5.78
C ALA A 208 -23.42 -9.37 -4.63
N ILE A 209 -23.18 -10.44 -3.87
CA ILE A 209 -22.19 -10.44 -2.78
C ILE A 209 -20.76 -10.26 -3.33
N LEU A 210 -20.38 -11.01 -4.36
CA LEU A 210 -19.06 -10.90 -4.99
C LEU A 210 -18.86 -9.52 -5.64
N TYR A 211 -19.90 -8.94 -6.23
CA TYR A 211 -19.87 -7.58 -6.74
C TYR A 211 -19.65 -6.55 -5.63
N ALA A 212 -20.40 -6.65 -4.54
CA ALA A 212 -20.20 -5.77 -3.38
C ALA A 212 -18.78 -5.89 -2.80
N HIS A 213 -18.25 -7.12 -2.73
CA HIS A 213 -16.87 -7.37 -2.30
C HIS A 213 -15.86 -6.75 -3.26
N LEU A 214 -16.08 -6.85 -4.57
CA LEU A 214 -15.24 -6.20 -5.59
C LEU A 214 -15.23 -4.69 -5.42
N MET A 215 -16.40 -4.08 -5.22
CA MET A 215 -16.54 -2.64 -4.97
C MET A 215 -15.75 -2.20 -3.73
N GLN A 216 -15.84 -2.98 -2.66
CA GLN A 216 -15.06 -2.71 -1.44
C GLN A 216 -13.54 -2.78 -1.68
N CYS A 217 -13.08 -3.73 -2.49
CA CYS A 217 -11.66 -3.81 -2.87
C CYS A 217 -11.21 -2.57 -3.67
N CYS A 218 -12.01 -2.15 -4.66
CA CYS A 218 -11.72 -0.95 -5.45
C CYS A 218 -11.71 0.32 -4.57
N GLU A 219 -12.67 0.46 -3.66
CA GLU A 219 -12.72 1.60 -2.74
C GLU A 219 -11.51 1.63 -1.78
N MET A 220 -11.10 0.48 -1.25
CA MET A 220 -9.91 0.39 -0.40
C MET A 220 -8.63 0.79 -1.15
N ARG A 221 -8.51 0.39 -2.41
CA ARG A 221 -7.39 0.82 -3.26
C ARG A 221 -7.39 2.33 -3.45
N ALA A 222 -8.51 2.91 -3.89
CA ALA A 222 -8.65 4.35 -4.10
C ALA A 222 -8.33 5.14 -2.82
N ARG A 223 -8.74 4.66 -1.65
CA ARG A 223 -8.40 5.27 -0.35
C ARG A 223 -6.90 5.23 -0.08
N LYS A 224 -6.22 4.11 -0.32
CA LYS A 224 -4.76 3.99 -0.14
C LYS A 224 -4.00 4.95 -1.06
N GLU A 225 -4.41 5.06 -2.32
CA GLU A 225 -3.81 6.00 -3.27
C GLU A 225 -4.01 7.46 -2.82
N LEU A 226 -5.20 7.80 -2.36
CA LEU A 226 -5.49 9.13 -1.81
C LEU A 226 -4.65 9.46 -0.57
N GLU A 227 -4.53 8.51 0.36
CA GLU A 227 -3.67 8.66 1.56
C GLU A 227 -2.20 8.85 1.17
N ALA A 228 -1.70 8.12 0.17
CA ALA A 228 -0.34 8.29 -0.32
C ALA A 228 -0.10 9.69 -0.89
N VAL A 229 -1.02 10.20 -1.71
CA VAL A 229 -0.96 11.57 -2.25
C VAL A 229 -1.04 12.61 -1.14
N GLN A 230 -1.93 12.45 -0.16
CA GLN A 230 -2.03 13.35 0.98
C GLN A 230 -0.73 13.41 1.81
N ASN A 231 -0.09 12.26 2.03
CA ASN A 231 1.20 12.21 2.75
C ASN A 231 2.30 12.97 1.97
N VAL A 232 2.35 12.83 0.65
CA VAL A 232 3.31 13.58 -0.19
C VAL A 232 3.06 15.09 -0.09
N LEU A 233 1.80 15.51 -0.20
CA LEU A 233 1.43 16.93 -0.08
C LEU A 233 1.77 17.50 1.30
N GLN A 234 1.51 16.77 2.38
CA GLN A 234 1.88 17.20 3.74
C GLN A 234 3.39 17.37 3.89
N ASN A 235 4.18 16.45 3.36
CA ASN A 235 5.64 16.55 3.39
C ASN A 235 6.13 17.76 2.58
N GLN A 236 5.58 17.99 1.39
CA GLN A 236 5.92 19.17 0.59
C GLN A 236 5.56 20.48 1.29
N TYR A 237 4.38 20.53 1.93
CA TYR A 237 3.96 21.69 2.69
C TYR A 237 4.89 21.96 3.89
N ALA A 238 5.29 20.92 4.63
CA ALA A 238 6.24 21.07 5.72
C ALA A 238 7.60 21.60 5.25
N GLN A 239 8.12 21.11 4.11
CA GLN A 239 9.35 21.63 3.48
C GLN A 239 9.19 23.10 3.05
N TYR A 240 8.04 23.45 2.48
CA TYR A 240 7.75 24.84 2.10
C TYR A 240 7.77 25.79 3.31
N VAL A 241 7.10 25.40 4.41
CA VAL A 241 7.07 26.19 5.66
C VAL A 241 8.49 26.37 6.20
N GLN A 242 9.27 25.30 6.27
CA GLN A 242 10.67 25.35 6.74
C GLN A 242 11.53 26.25 5.85
N SER A 243 11.38 26.18 4.53
CA SER A 243 12.08 27.05 3.58
C SER A 243 11.69 28.51 3.77
N LYS A 244 10.38 28.78 3.97
CA LYS A 244 9.88 30.13 4.22
C LYS A 244 10.46 30.73 5.51
N GLU A 245 10.47 29.97 6.60
CA GLU A 245 11.06 30.39 7.87
C GLU A 245 12.57 30.69 7.73
N SER A 246 13.27 29.87 6.96
CA SER A 246 14.69 30.10 6.66
C SER A 246 14.91 31.40 5.89
N ILE A 247 14.08 31.70 4.88
CA ILE A 247 14.14 32.94 4.10
C ILE A 247 13.82 34.15 4.98
N GLU A 248 12.82 34.06 5.85
CA GLU A 248 12.47 35.14 6.79
C GLU A 248 13.64 35.41 7.75
N LEU A 249 14.30 34.36 8.26
CA LEU A 249 15.51 34.51 9.11
C LEU A 249 16.64 35.19 8.36
N ILE A 250 16.89 34.83 7.10
CA ILE A 250 17.92 35.45 6.26
C ILE A 250 17.59 36.94 6.03
N ASN A 251 16.34 37.25 5.72
CA ASN A 251 15.89 38.64 5.51
C ASN A 251 16.03 39.48 6.79
N TYR A 252 15.70 38.91 7.94
CA TYR A 252 15.89 39.58 9.24
C TYR A 252 17.40 39.88 9.47
N LYS A 253 18.27 38.89 9.25
CA LYS A 253 19.73 39.06 9.39
C LYS A 253 20.31 40.06 8.40
N TYR A 254 19.80 40.05 7.16
CA TYR A 254 20.22 41.03 6.15
C TYR A 254 19.84 42.47 6.57
N HIS A 255 18.62 42.66 7.13
CA HIS A 255 18.17 43.96 7.61
C HIS A 255 19.01 44.45 8.79
N ASP A 256 19.33 43.54 9.73
CA ASP A 256 20.13 43.85 10.90
C ASP A 256 21.56 44.26 10.49
N LEU A 257 22.21 43.48 9.60
CA LEU A 257 23.52 43.79 9.05
C LEU A 257 23.54 45.14 8.33
N LYS A 258 22.49 45.44 7.55
CA LYS A 258 22.36 46.74 6.87
C LYS A 258 22.29 47.89 7.86
N HIS A 259 21.60 47.71 8.99
CA HIS A 259 21.47 48.70 10.05
C HIS A 259 22.82 48.91 10.75
N GLN A 260 23.52 47.83 11.09
CA GLN A 260 24.86 47.86 11.70
C GLN A 260 25.87 48.60 10.80
N ILE A 261 25.85 48.35 9.48
CA ILE A 261 26.71 49.06 8.51
C ILE A 261 26.36 50.54 8.45
N ALA A 262 25.06 50.91 8.54
CA ALA A 262 24.66 52.33 8.53
C ALA A 262 25.12 53.07 9.76
N VAL A 263 25.08 52.47 10.95
CA VAL A 263 25.60 53.00 12.21
C VAL A 263 27.11 53.20 12.11
N LEU A 264 27.86 52.20 11.63
CA LEU A 264 29.31 52.29 11.38
C LEU A 264 29.72 53.46 10.45
N ARG A 265 28.89 53.68 9.42
CA ARG A 265 29.15 54.81 8.47
C ARG A 265 28.90 56.18 9.07
N SER A 266 28.02 56.28 10.05
CA SER A 266 27.64 57.56 10.69
C SER A 266 28.48 57.89 11.90
N GLU A 267 29.31 56.96 12.41
CA GLU A 267 30.19 57.19 13.58
C GLU A 267 31.47 57.92 13.15
N GLU A 268 31.67 59.12 13.66
CA GLU A 268 32.79 60.00 13.35
C GLU A 268 34.00 59.75 14.27
N ASP A 269 33.78 59.19 15.46
CA ASP A 269 34.80 58.89 16.43
C ASP A 269 35.58 57.58 16.05
N PRO A 270 36.87 57.67 15.74
CA PRO A 270 37.64 56.49 15.33
C PRO A 270 37.74 55.40 16.39
N GLN A 271 37.77 55.79 17.66
CA GLN A 271 37.83 54.80 18.76
C GLN A 271 36.50 54.04 18.94
N LYS A 272 35.40 54.73 18.82
CA LYS A 272 34.09 54.08 18.87
C LYS A 272 33.81 53.23 17.66
N ARG A 273 34.30 53.64 16.48
CA ARG A 273 34.16 52.84 15.25
C ARG A 273 34.94 51.53 15.35
N GLU A 274 36.15 51.57 15.90
CA GLU A 274 36.99 50.39 16.12
C GLU A 274 36.38 49.44 17.17
N ALA A 275 35.85 49.97 18.28
CA ALA A 275 35.12 49.18 19.28
C ALA A 275 33.87 48.48 18.72
N PHE A 276 33.15 49.16 17.83
CA PHE A 276 31.95 48.60 17.18
C PHE A 276 32.30 47.52 16.15
N LEU A 277 33.43 47.70 15.43
CA LEU A 277 33.98 46.68 14.55
C LEU A 277 34.46 45.44 15.33
N ASP A 278 35.12 45.64 16.46
CA ASP A 278 35.53 44.56 17.35
C ASP A 278 34.34 43.78 17.91
N GLU A 279 33.26 44.49 18.27
CA GLU A 279 32.02 43.86 18.72
C GLU A 279 31.36 43.04 17.61
N MET A 280 31.24 43.59 16.39
CA MET A 280 30.76 42.86 15.21
C MET A 280 31.68 41.66 14.87
N GLU A 281 33.00 41.82 14.95
CA GLU A 281 33.91 40.73 14.70
C GLU A 281 33.80 39.64 15.79
N ALA A 282 33.59 40.02 17.05
CA ALA A 282 33.33 39.10 18.13
C ALA A 282 32.00 38.32 17.93
N GLU A 283 30.92 39.01 17.49
CA GLU A 283 29.66 38.37 17.11
C GLU A 283 29.84 37.38 15.94
N ILE A 284 30.59 37.81 14.88
CA ILE A 284 30.90 36.96 13.72
C ILE A 284 31.73 35.77 14.16
N ARG A 285 32.79 35.98 14.98
CA ARG A 285 33.59 34.90 15.52
C ARG A 285 32.82 33.94 16.39
N GLN A 286 31.85 34.41 17.17
CA GLN A 286 30.94 33.58 17.94
C GLN A 286 30.06 32.73 17.02
N TYR A 287 29.71 33.21 15.83
CA TYR A 287 29.03 32.46 14.79
C TYR A 287 29.97 31.48 14.05
N GLU A 288 31.22 31.91 13.74
CA GLU A 288 32.20 31.07 13.03
C GLU A 288 32.85 30.00 13.95
N ALA A 289 32.93 30.25 15.26
CA ALA A 289 33.57 29.33 16.21
C ALA A 289 32.72 28.07 16.52
N GLN A 290 31.49 28.03 16.09
CA GLN A 290 30.52 27.06 16.60
C GLN A 290 30.36 25.82 15.75
N ASN A 291 31.25 25.21 15.20
CA ASN A 291 31.19 23.87 14.60
C ASN A 291 31.80 23.81 13.19
N LYS A 292 33.13 23.77 13.13
CA LYS A 292 33.84 23.37 11.91
C LYS A 292 34.10 21.85 11.99
N THR A 293 33.09 21.03 11.67
CA THR A 293 33.23 19.57 11.66
C THR A 293 33.86 19.05 10.37
N GLY A 294 33.98 19.91 9.32
CA GLY A 294 34.39 19.54 7.98
C GLY A 294 33.26 19.16 7.03
N ASN A 295 32.02 19.03 7.50
CA ASN A 295 30.84 18.82 6.67
C ASN A 295 29.90 20.00 6.78
N LYS A 296 29.67 20.72 5.68
CA LYS A 296 28.88 21.96 5.65
C LYS A 296 27.41 21.76 6.11
N VAL A 297 26.84 20.60 5.83
CA VAL A 297 25.45 20.27 6.20
C VAL A 297 25.35 20.09 7.72
N LEU A 298 26.25 19.30 8.29
CA LEU A 298 26.32 19.08 9.73
C LEU A 298 26.62 20.40 10.46
N ASP A 299 27.56 21.21 9.96
CA ASP A 299 27.89 22.52 10.52
C ASP A 299 26.66 23.43 10.59
N THR A 300 25.83 23.45 9.53
CA THR A 300 24.59 24.24 9.49
C THR A 300 23.57 23.75 10.53
N VAL A 301 23.34 22.44 10.62
CA VAL A 301 22.39 21.87 11.58
C VAL A 301 22.85 22.13 13.01
N LEU A 302 24.11 21.84 13.32
CA LEU A 302 24.67 22.04 14.66
C LEU A 302 24.67 23.50 15.08
N THR A 303 25.01 24.43 14.19
CA THR A 303 25.01 25.87 14.47
C THR A 303 23.57 26.34 14.80
N SER A 304 22.60 25.97 14.00
CA SER A 304 21.20 26.32 14.25
C SER A 304 20.71 25.81 15.62
N LYS A 305 20.99 24.53 15.94
CA LYS A 305 20.58 23.93 17.22
C LYS A 305 21.34 24.47 18.41
N SER A 306 22.64 24.78 18.24
CA SER A 306 23.46 25.40 19.28
C SER A 306 22.96 26.79 19.66
N LEU A 307 22.57 27.62 18.68
CA LEU A 307 21.97 28.92 18.94
C LEU A 307 20.66 28.81 19.73
N TYR A 308 19.82 27.86 19.35
CA TYR A 308 18.58 27.59 20.06
C TYR A 308 18.85 27.13 21.50
N CYS A 309 19.79 26.22 21.69
CA CYS A 309 20.22 25.73 23.01
C CYS A 309 20.71 26.87 23.90
N ASN A 310 21.64 27.70 23.42
CA ASN A 310 22.18 28.84 24.17
C ASN A 310 21.09 29.80 24.62
N LYS A 311 20.14 30.13 23.74
CA LYS A 311 18.99 31.00 24.07
C LYS A 311 18.12 30.44 25.20
N ASN A 312 18.06 29.12 25.31
CA ASN A 312 17.21 28.42 26.30
C ASN A 312 18.00 27.91 27.52
N GLY A 313 19.30 28.28 27.65
CA GLY A 313 20.14 27.87 28.77
C GLY A 313 20.46 26.36 28.74
N ILE A 314 20.62 25.78 27.55
CA ILE A 314 21.03 24.39 27.34
C ILE A 314 22.49 24.40 26.86
N THR A 315 23.37 23.64 27.48
CA THR A 315 24.76 23.50 27.06
C THR A 315 24.86 22.36 26.06
N LEU A 316 25.10 22.69 24.77
CA LEU A 316 25.34 21.71 23.70
C LEU A 316 26.86 21.59 23.45
N THR A 317 27.42 20.41 23.70
CA THR A 317 28.81 20.09 23.40
C THR A 317 28.88 19.13 22.22
N CYS A 318 29.71 19.45 21.22
CA CYS A 318 29.87 18.62 20.03
C CYS A 318 31.33 18.27 19.79
N VAL A 319 31.62 16.98 19.63
CA VAL A 319 32.91 16.45 19.18
C VAL A 319 32.65 15.61 17.92
N ALA A 320 32.81 16.22 16.76
CA ALA A 320 32.42 15.60 15.51
C ALA A 320 33.46 15.73 14.41
N ASP A 321 33.79 14.62 13.78
CA ASP A 321 34.46 14.59 12.49
C ASP A 321 33.38 14.44 11.41
N GLY A 322 32.98 15.56 10.81
CA GLY A 322 31.92 15.60 9.81
C GLY A 322 32.34 15.02 8.47
N THR A 323 33.63 14.90 8.17
CA THR A 323 34.11 14.30 6.92
C THR A 323 33.70 12.83 6.80
N LEU A 324 33.46 12.18 7.93
CA LEU A 324 32.97 10.81 7.99
C LEU A 324 31.54 10.64 7.45
N LEU A 325 30.82 11.75 7.21
CA LEU A 325 29.44 11.76 6.71
C LEU A 325 29.33 12.01 5.20
N ASP A 326 30.44 12.20 4.49
CA ASP A 326 30.44 12.62 3.08
C ASP A 326 29.79 11.59 2.14
N PHE A 327 29.70 10.32 2.56
CA PHE A 327 28.98 9.28 1.83
C PHE A 327 27.46 9.31 2.01
N MET A 328 26.95 10.14 2.94
CA MET A 328 25.54 10.23 3.25
C MET A 328 24.85 11.34 2.46
N ASP A 329 23.60 11.12 2.10
CA ASP A 329 22.75 12.15 1.49
C ASP A 329 22.49 13.31 2.46
N VAL A 330 22.46 14.54 1.93
CA VAL A 330 22.21 15.77 2.70
C VAL A 330 20.93 15.67 3.54
N MET A 331 19.84 15.15 2.96
CA MET A 331 18.57 15.02 3.65
C MET A 331 18.62 13.97 4.77
N ASP A 332 19.42 12.93 4.60
CA ASP A 332 19.59 11.88 5.60
C ASP A 332 20.39 12.39 6.81
N ILE A 333 21.43 13.21 6.58
CA ILE A 333 22.17 13.91 7.65
C ILE A 333 21.21 14.82 8.42
N CYS A 334 20.44 15.67 7.71
CA CYS A 334 19.46 16.55 8.33
C CYS A 334 18.40 15.77 9.12
N SER A 335 17.92 14.64 8.60
CA SER A 335 16.93 13.82 9.26
C SER A 335 17.45 13.19 10.55
N ILE A 336 18.66 12.62 10.54
CA ILE A 336 19.24 11.98 11.73
C ILE A 336 19.55 13.03 12.81
N PHE A 337 20.34 14.04 12.48
CA PHE A 337 20.79 15.04 13.44
C PHE A 337 19.66 15.95 13.90
N GLY A 338 18.77 16.35 12.99
CA GLY A 338 17.60 17.15 13.31
C GLY A 338 16.71 16.47 14.33
N ASN A 339 16.24 15.24 14.01
CA ASN A 339 15.35 14.50 14.91
C ASN A 339 16.00 14.11 16.25
N ALA A 340 17.29 13.74 16.23
CA ALA A 340 17.99 13.37 17.46
C ALA A 340 18.15 14.58 18.40
N LEU A 341 18.59 15.73 17.86
CA LEU A 341 18.76 16.96 18.62
C LEU A 341 17.42 17.56 19.08
N ASP A 342 16.38 17.51 18.28
CA ASP A 342 15.06 17.97 18.68
C ASP A 342 14.51 17.16 19.85
N ASN A 343 14.68 15.83 19.83
CA ASN A 343 14.30 14.98 20.94
C ASN A 343 15.10 15.30 22.23
N ALA A 344 16.39 15.52 22.10
CA ALA A 344 17.25 15.92 23.23
C ALA A 344 16.82 17.28 23.80
N ILE A 345 16.66 18.29 22.95
CA ILE A 345 16.26 19.65 23.36
C ILE A 345 14.89 19.62 24.05
N GLU A 346 13.91 18.89 23.51
CA GLU A 346 12.60 18.75 24.14
C GLU A 346 12.67 18.11 25.54
N CYS A 347 13.58 17.19 25.75
CA CYS A 347 13.83 16.59 27.06
C CYS A 347 14.43 17.62 28.01
N GLU A 348 15.48 18.33 27.57
CA GLU A 348 16.17 19.33 28.38
C GLU A 348 15.28 20.52 28.77
N MET A 349 14.34 20.91 27.89
CA MET A 349 13.39 21.99 28.18
C MET A 349 12.45 21.68 29.37
N LYS A 350 12.26 20.43 29.74
CA LYS A 350 11.45 20.01 30.90
C LYS A 350 12.21 20.09 32.21
N ILE A 351 13.54 20.14 32.18
CA ILE A 351 14.40 20.20 33.37
C ILE A 351 14.38 21.63 33.92
N GLN A 352 14.06 21.79 35.21
CA GLN A 352 14.00 23.12 35.85
C GLN A 352 15.39 23.71 36.07
N ASP A 353 16.33 22.88 36.47
CA ASP A 353 17.71 23.28 36.78
C ASP A 353 18.51 23.45 35.48
N LYS A 354 18.83 24.71 35.13
CA LYS A 354 19.54 25.03 33.90
C LYS A 354 20.97 24.48 33.84
N GLU A 355 21.61 24.27 35.00
CA GLU A 355 22.97 23.73 35.03
C GLU A 355 23.02 22.25 34.65
N LYS A 356 21.90 21.54 34.74
CA LYS A 356 21.77 20.14 34.37
C LYS A 356 21.33 19.95 32.91
N ARG A 357 21.03 21.04 32.18
CA ARG A 357 20.62 20.96 30.77
C ARG A 357 21.83 20.74 29.87
N LEU A 358 22.16 19.49 29.63
CA LEU A 358 23.39 19.08 28.96
C LEU A 358 23.09 18.15 27.79
N ILE A 359 23.58 18.50 26.61
CA ILE A 359 23.53 17.66 25.41
C ILE A 359 24.94 17.44 24.89
N HIS A 360 25.32 16.18 24.67
CA HIS A 360 26.60 15.81 24.05
C HIS A 360 26.35 15.10 22.73
N VAL A 361 27.04 15.55 21.67
CA VAL A 361 27.03 14.93 20.36
C VAL A 361 28.43 14.47 19.99
N THR A 362 28.55 13.22 19.60
CA THR A 362 29.83 12.67 19.13
C THR A 362 29.66 12.02 17.76
N VAL A 363 30.55 12.36 16.83
CA VAL A 363 30.68 11.69 15.52
C VAL A 363 32.11 11.20 15.39
N SER A 364 32.28 9.89 15.32
CA SER A 364 33.62 9.27 15.30
C SER A 364 33.64 8.00 14.45
N ARG A 365 34.79 7.57 14.03
CA ARG A 365 35.01 6.29 13.38
C ARG A 365 35.63 5.30 14.36
N GLN A 366 35.03 4.10 14.45
CA GLN A 366 35.65 3.00 15.18
C GLN A 366 35.75 1.78 14.27
N LYS A 367 36.97 1.45 13.85
CA LYS A 367 37.24 0.41 12.85
C LYS A 367 36.46 0.67 11.54
N ALA A 368 35.62 -0.26 11.11
CA ALA A 368 34.80 -0.17 9.91
C ALA A 368 33.40 0.47 10.15
N PHE A 369 33.20 1.15 11.29
CA PHE A 369 31.90 1.72 11.63
C PHE A 369 32.01 3.22 11.91
N LEU A 370 31.06 3.98 11.37
CA LEU A 370 30.69 5.31 11.80
C LEU A 370 29.83 5.19 13.06
N ILE A 371 30.21 5.91 14.09
CA ILE A 371 29.44 5.99 15.35
C ILE A 371 28.91 7.41 15.49
N LEU A 372 27.59 7.54 15.57
CA LEU A 372 26.92 8.77 15.97
C LEU A 372 26.33 8.54 17.35
N LYS A 373 26.65 9.42 18.28
CA LYS A 373 26.18 9.32 19.66
C LYS A 373 25.56 10.64 20.09
N PHE A 374 24.36 10.57 20.65
CA PHE A 374 23.62 11.69 21.20
C PHE A 374 23.28 11.36 22.63
N GLU A 375 23.80 12.13 23.57
CA GLU A 375 23.58 11.96 25.00
C GLU A 375 22.93 13.21 25.54
N ASN A 376 21.90 13.04 26.36
CA ASN A 376 21.30 14.14 27.08
C ASN A 376 20.87 13.72 28.49
N TYR A 377 20.85 14.66 29.42
CA TYR A 377 20.41 14.41 30.78
C TYR A 377 18.90 14.21 30.81
N CYS A 378 18.38 13.21 31.54
CA CYS A 378 16.97 12.87 31.56
C CYS A 378 16.56 12.35 32.94
N GLU A 379 15.72 13.09 33.66
CA GLU A 379 15.21 12.70 34.98
C GLU A 379 14.02 11.72 34.91
N GLU A 380 13.35 11.61 33.74
CA GLU A 380 12.20 10.72 33.56
C GLU A 380 12.65 9.26 33.36
N LYS A 381 12.07 8.34 34.13
CA LYS A 381 12.23 6.90 33.88
C LYS A 381 11.46 6.52 32.63
N LEU A 382 12.19 6.12 31.58
CA LEU A 382 11.59 5.66 30.33
C LEU A 382 10.87 4.32 30.54
N GLN A 383 9.62 4.25 30.10
CA GLN A 383 8.87 2.99 30.06
C GLN A 383 9.09 2.29 28.70
N TYR A 384 9.48 1.03 28.74
CA TYR A 384 9.62 0.20 27.55
C TYR A 384 8.33 -0.58 27.31
N GLN A 385 7.76 -0.48 26.11
CA GLN A 385 6.65 -1.32 25.64
C GLN A 385 7.07 -1.97 24.32
N ASP A 386 7.04 -3.30 24.25
CA ASP A 386 7.39 -4.11 23.05
C ASP A 386 8.77 -3.80 22.45
N GLY A 387 9.79 -3.57 23.27
CA GLY A 387 11.14 -3.25 22.81
C GLY A 387 11.32 -1.82 22.26
N ASN A 388 10.28 -0.98 22.32
CA ASN A 388 10.30 0.43 21.96
C ASN A 388 10.04 1.30 23.20
N ILE A 389 10.64 2.50 23.23
CA ILE A 389 10.37 3.48 24.29
C ILE A 389 8.94 3.98 24.12
N ALA A 390 8.12 3.81 25.15
CA ALA A 390 6.78 4.36 25.19
C ALA A 390 6.86 5.90 25.23
N THR A 391 6.18 6.57 24.30
CA THR A 391 6.12 8.03 24.27
C THR A 391 5.33 8.55 25.46
N THR A 392 5.92 9.42 26.26
CA THR A 392 5.28 10.07 27.43
C THR A 392 4.30 11.19 27.04
N LYS A 393 4.09 11.45 25.75
CA LYS A 393 3.28 12.57 25.23
C LYS A 393 1.80 12.21 25.10
N LYS A 394 0.90 13.11 25.56
CA LYS A 394 -0.57 12.95 25.56
C LYS A 394 -1.20 12.83 24.16
N ASP A 395 -0.54 13.33 23.10
CA ASP A 395 -1.03 13.28 21.71
C ASP A 395 -0.36 12.15 20.91
N LYS A 396 -0.96 10.96 20.98
CA LYS A 396 -0.47 9.75 20.28
C LYS A 396 -0.51 9.83 18.76
N LYS A 397 -1.19 10.81 18.14
CA LYS A 397 -1.37 10.89 16.69
C LYS A 397 -0.22 11.55 15.90
N TYR A 398 0.61 12.38 16.55
CA TYR A 398 1.66 13.16 15.87
C TYR A 398 3.08 12.93 16.40
N HIS A 399 3.29 12.12 17.45
CA HIS A 399 4.59 11.92 18.08
C HIS A 399 5.05 10.45 18.02
N GLY A 400 6.31 10.25 17.77
CA GLY A 400 6.96 8.96 17.51
C GLY A 400 7.58 8.84 16.10
N TYR A 401 7.34 9.85 15.26
CA TYR A 401 7.90 9.85 13.90
C TYR A 401 9.41 10.12 13.87
N GLY A 402 9.94 10.93 14.77
CA GLY A 402 11.37 11.25 14.82
C GLY A 402 12.26 10.01 14.96
N MET A 403 11.97 9.15 15.93
CA MET A 403 12.72 7.90 16.12
C MET A 403 12.50 6.87 15.00
N LYS A 404 11.30 6.84 14.44
CA LYS A 404 11.00 6.00 13.27
C LYS A 404 11.78 6.50 12.04
N SER A 405 11.84 7.81 11.84
CA SER A 405 12.62 8.44 10.77
C SER A 405 14.10 8.13 10.90
N ILE A 406 14.69 8.29 12.11
CA ILE A 406 16.08 7.92 12.38
C ILE A 406 16.32 6.44 12.03
N ARG A 407 15.50 5.52 12.53
CA ARG A 407 15.64 4.08 12.25
C ARG A 407 15.53 3.77 10.77
N TYR A 408 14.56 4.38 10.08
CA TYR A 408 14.39 4.21 8.63
C TYR A 408 15.62 4.66 7.86
N THR A 409 16.12 5.86 8.17
CA THR A 409 17.30 6.43 7.51
C THR A 409 18.56 5.60 7.79
N VAL A 410 18.79 5.18 9.05
CA VAL A 410 19.93 4.35 9.43
C VAL A 410 19.90 2.99 8.76
N ASN A 411 18.73 2.36 8.66
CA ASN A 411 18.56 1.09 7.96
C ASN A 411 18.90 1.19 6.46
N LYS A 412 18.66 2.33 5.81
CA LYS A 412 19.04 2.59 4.41
C LYS A 412 20.55 2.40 4.19
N TYR A 413 21.36 2.70 5.22
CA TYR A 413 22.83 2.53 5.21
C TYR A 413 23.29 1.21 5.85
N GLY A 414 22.38 0.27 6.13
CA GLY A 414 22.71 -1.01 6.77
C GLY A 414 23.16 -0.86 8.22
N GLY A 415 22.80 0.25 8.87
CA GLY A 415 23.20 0.56 10.24
C GLY A 415 22.21 0.05 11.30
N ALA A 416 22.56 0.22 12.56
CA ALA A 416 21.75 -0.15 13.72
C ALA A 416 21.62 1.03 14.69
N VAL A 417 20.46 1.11 15.36
CA VAL A 417 20.14 2.13 16.36
C VAL A 417 19.94 1.47 17.71
N THR A 418 20.71 1.89 18.72
CA THR A 418 20.60 1.43 20.10
C THR A 418 20.22 2.62 21.00
N ILE A 419 19.40 2.37 21.99
CA ILE A 419 19.05 3.37 22.98
C ILE A 419 19.28 2.74 24.35
N ASP A 420 20.00 3.47 25.20
CA ASP A 420 20.26 3.08 26.59
C ASP A 420 19.92 4.25 27.56
N THR A 421 19.63 3.91 28.80
CA THR A 421 19.43 4.91 29.85
C THR A 421 20.17 4.46 31.10
N LYS A 422 21.18 5.20 31.49
CA LYS A 422 21.99 4.93 32.68
C LYS A 422 22.22 6.21 33.47
N GLU A 423 22.06 6.15 34.78
CA GLU A 423 22.39 7.23 35.70
C GLU A 423 21.83 8.60 35.32
N ASN A 424 20.53 8.64 34.91
CA ASN A 424 19.83 9.82 34.39
C ASN A 424 20.38 10.39 33.07
N TRP A 425 21.07 9.56 32.28
CA TRP A 425 21.46 9.91 30.91
C TRP A 425 20.70 9.07 29.91
N PHE A 426 20.17 9.73 28.89
CA PHE A 426 19.63 9.10 27.69
C PHE A 426 20.75 9.04 26.65
N ASP A 427 21.04 7.86 26.15
CA ASP A 427 22.10 7.62 25.15
C ASP A 427 21.47 7.00 23.88
N LEU A 428 21.45 7.77 22.79
CA LEU A 428 21.09 7.31 21.46
C LEU A 428 22.37 7.05 20.66
N LYS A 429 22.64 5.78 20.40
CA LYS A 429 23.82 5.35 19.65
C LYS A 429 23.43 4.77 18.30
N ILE A 430 24.03 5.27 17.24
CA ILE A 430 23.84 4.84 15.86
C ILE A 430 25.16 4.29 15.34
N LEU A 431 25.10 3.10 14.73
CA LEU A 431 26.24 2.42 14.12
C LEU A 431 25.96 2.24 12.64
N ILE A 432 26.80 2.79 11.76
CA ILE A 432 26.67 2.65 10.31
C ILE A 432 27.97 2.04 9.76
N PRO A 433 27.92 0.93 9.01
CA PRO A 433 29.12 0.35 8.40
C PRO A 433 29.65 1.29 7.31
N ILE A 434 30.95 1.62 7.37
CA ILE A 434 31.65 2.34 6.32
C ILE A 434 32.27 1.28 5.40
N LYS A 435 31.85 1.27 4.12
CA LYS A 435 32.57 0.45 3.13
C LYS A 435 33.97 1.02 2.97
N GLU A 436 34.99 0.22 3.23
CA GLU A 436 36.35 0.58 2.80
C GLU A 436 36.33 0.65 1.27
N GLU A 437 36.63 1.82 0.70
CA GLU A 437 37.07 1.90 -0.68
C GLU A 437 38.28 1.00 -0.79
N GLN A 438 38.16 -0.14 -1.47
CA GLN A 438 39.32 -0.91 -1.93
C GLN A 438 40.04 0.02 -2.88
N GLY A 439 41.12 0.64 -2.36
CA GLY A 439 42.07 1.38 -3.17
C GLY A 439 42.62 0.45 -4.25
N ASP A 440 42.43 0.85 -5.49
CA ASP A 440 43.15 0.32 -6.63
C ASP A 440 44.65 0.67 -6.50
#